data_d84fa07244490d2c34b130375271e0ac
#
_entry.id   d84fa07244490d2c34b130375271e0ac
#
_cell.length_a   1.000
_cell.length_b   1.000
_cell.length_c   1.000
_cell.angle_alpha   90.00
_cell.angle_beta   90.00
_cell.angle_gamma   90.00
#
_symmetry.space_group_name_H-M   'P 1'
#
loop_
_entity.id
_entity.type
_entity.pdbx_description
1 polymer ?
#
loop_
_entity_poly.entity_id
_entity_poly.type
_entity_poly.pdbx_seq_one_letter_code
_entity_poly.pdbx_strand_id
1 'polypeptide(L)'
;FDQPFYIILNLAVGGSWVGNPNETTNFKNNPFVVDYVRVYQKDSYDENVTRPEVKFEPTNEPDESGNYIKNSTFAEAEDLTDDTNWKFITALDGAATAEIKDNSMVIKTENAGTVDYSVQLVQANVPFEKGATYEVSFDAKASENRKMNVDVKAPDRGYQSYMKTLVPELTTEMKHFSTQFVMKADSDVNGRLEFNMGNAGSGDIVLQNVVVKKTADPDPNAKEEKTILANGSCIYNGSFQEGINHLGYWDITPEGADIKVTGLSDGRRLVTEGKSVTISQSDLAFKEGTAYALSFDAYA
;
A
#
# COMPACT_ATOMS: atom_id res chain seq x y z
N PHE A 1 19.83 -11.00 3.76
CA PHE A 1 20.11 -9.59 3.40
C PHE A 1 21.40 -9.58 2.60
N ASP A 2 21.32 -9.36 1.31
CA ASP A 2 22.41 -9.39 0.33
C ASP A 2 22.63 -8.01 -0.33
N GLN A 3 21.94 -6.99 0.14
CA GLN A 3 22.09 -5.61 -0.30
C GLN A 3 23.02 -4.84 0.63
N PRO A 4 23.76 -3.84 0.11
CA PRO A 4 24.55 -2.95 0.95
C PRO A 4 23.65 -2.18 1.92
N PHE A 5 23.95 -2.24 3.19
CA PHE A 5 23.27 -1.47 4.23
C PHE A 5 24.24 -0.47 4.84
N TYR A 6 23.70 0.63 5.30
CA TYR A 6 24.43 1.59 6.13
C TYR A 6 23.70 1.79 7.46
N ILE A 7 24.49 2.06 8.48
CA ILE A 7 23.95 2.29 9.82
C ILE A 7 23.66 3.77 9.96
N ILE A 8 22.43 4.11 10.34
CA ILE A 8 22.03 5.47 10.67
C ILE A 8 21.86 5.56 12.18
N LEU A 9 22.64 6.43 12.80
CA LEU A 9 22.43 6.85 14.18
C LEU A 9 21.85 8.26 14.14
N ASN A 10 20.56 8.39 14.42
CA ASN A 10 19.83 9.64 14.28
C ASN A 10 19.23 10.10 15.61
N LEU A 11 19.33 11.39 15.88
CA LEU A 11 18.59 12.06 16.93
C LEU A 11 17.78 13.19 16.29
N ALA A 12 16.48 12.99 16.17
CA ALA A 12 15.58 14.04 15.71
C ALA A 12 15.29 15.03 16.85
N VAL A 13 15.35 16.32 16.54
CA VAL A 13 15.07 17.40 17.49
C VAL A 13 13.98 18.30 16.93
N GLY A 14 12.90 18.46 17.69
CA GLY A 14 11.75 19.26 17.26
C GLY A 14 10.74 18.45 16.45
N GLY A 15 9.79 19.16 15.83
CA GLY A 15 8.72 18.61 15.01
C GLY A 15 7.37 18.58 15.73
N SER A 16 6.35 18.07 15.05
CA SER A 16 4.95 18.12 15.50
C SER A 16 4.66 17.32 16.79
N TRP A 17 5.50 16.36 17.14
CA TRP A 17 5.28 15.50 18.31
C TRP A 17 5.82 16.10 19.61
N VAL A 18 6.97 16.76 19.55
CA VAL A 18 7.68 17.26 20.74
C VAL A 18 7.84 18.79 20.74
N GLY A 19 7.32 19.46 19.73
CA GLY A 19 7.50 20.90 19.52
C GLY A 19 8.90 21.26 19.06
N ASN A 20 9.08 22.52 18.66
CA ASN A 20 10.38 23.02 18.23
C ASN A 20 11.28 23.33 19.43
N PRO A 21 12.61 23.20 19.30
CA PRO A 21 13.55 23.65 20.29
C PRO A 21 13.33 25.13 20.63
N ASN A 22 13.52 25.49 21.89
CA ASN A 22 13.45 26.87 22.37
C ASN A 22 14.65 27.20 23.26
N GLU A 23 14.66 28.37 23.84
CA GLU A 23 15.77 28.85 24.67
C GLU A 23 16.05 28.04 25.94
N THR A 24 15.10 27.17 26.34
CA THR A 24 15.30 26.23 27.47
C THR A 24 15.88 24.87 27.02
N THR A 25 15.97 24.64 25.71
CA THR A 25 16.52 23.40 25.15
C THR A 25 18.04 23.36 25.33
N ASN A 26 18.55 22.40 26.09
CA ASN A 26 19.96 22.33 26.45
C ASN A 26 20.61 21.05 25.95
N PHE A 27 21.35 21.15 24.85
CA PHE A 27 22.10 20.03 24.28
C PHE A 27 23.43 19.74 24.99
N LYS A 28 23.99 20.72 25.73
CA LYS A 28 25.27 20.52 26.46
C LYS A 28 25.15 19.52 27.59
N ASN A 29 24.04 19.53 28.29
CA ASN A 29 23.82 18.66 29.46
C ASN A 29 23.06 17.37 29.10
N ASN A 30 22.60 17.23 27.86
CA ASN A 30 21.85 16.07 27.38
C ASN A 30 22.44 15.59 26.05
N PRO A 31 23.68 15.09 26.03
CA PRO A 31 24.31 14.59 24.82
C PRO A 31 23.66 13.30 24.37
N PHE A 32 23.53 13.12 23.06
CA PHE A 32 23.28 11.80 22.49
C PHE A 32 24.62 11.02 22.49
N VAL A 33 24.68 10.00 23.33
CA VAL A 33 25.90 9.22 23.53
C VAL A 33 25.71 7.83 22.98
N VAL A 34 26.60 7.40 22.10
CA VAL A 34 26.67 6.03 21.60
C VAL A 34 27.97 5.43 22.11
N ASP A 35 27.87 4.35 22.89
CA ASP A 35 29.06 3.68 23.43
C ASP A 35 29.77 2.93 22.31
N TYR A 36 29.08 2.01 21.64
CA TYR A 36 29.64 1.31 20.48
C TYR A 36 28.57 0.78 19.55
N VAL A 37 28.95 0.48 18.33
CA VAL A 37 28.15 -0.24 17.34
C VAL A 37 28.93 -1.49 16.92
N ARG A 38 28.26 -2.65 16.91
CA ARG A 38 28.86 -3.91 16.47
C ARG A 38 28.05 -4.49 15.31
N VAL A 39 28.75 -4.92 14.28
CA VAL A 39 28.18 -5.65 13.15
C VAL A 39 28.82 -7.04 13.13
N TYR A 40 27.99 -8.07 13.07
CA TYR A 40 28.43 -9.45 13.01
C TYR A 40 28.01 -10.06 11.69
N GLN A 41 28.89 -10.83 11.10
CA GLN A 41 28.63 -11.65 9.92
C GLN A 41 28.82 -13.12 10.27
N LYS A 42 27.92 -13.98 9.78
CA LYS A 42 28.10 -15.44 9.88
C LYS A 42 29.12 -15.90 8.85
N ASP A 43 29.82 -17.00 9.17
CA ASP A 43 30.78 -17.62 8.25
C ASP A 43 30.10 -18.21 7.01
N SER A 44 28.81 -18.58 7.14
CA SER A 44 27.98 -19.06 6.03
C SER A 44 26.52 -18.72 6.28
N TYR A 45 25.77 -18.57 5.19
CA TYR A 45 24.32 -18.33 5.19
C TYR A 45 23.63 -19.45 4.41
N ASP A 46 22.40 -19.76 4.81
CA ASP A 46 21.52 -20.58 4.01
C ASP A 46 21.02 -19.72 2.84
N GLU A 47 21.47 -20.02 1.63
CA GLU A 47 21.10 -19.28 0.42
C GLU A 47 19.72 -19.71 -0.13
N ASN A 48 19.16 -20.79 0.40
CA ASN A 48 17.86 -21.32 -0.02
C ASN A 48 16.72 -20.93 0.94
N VAL A 49 16.86 -19.85 1.68
CA VAL A 49 15.79 -19.36 2.56
C VAL A 49 14.62 -18.85 1.72
N THR A 50 13.52 -19.56 1.76
CA THR A 50 12.26 -19.08 1.23
C THR A 50 11.64 -18.06 2.19
N ARG A 51 11.10 -16.97 1.65
CA ARG A 51 10.31 -16.04 2.44
C ARG A 51 9.13 -16.80 3.06
N PRO A 52 8.89 -16.68 4.38
CA PRO A 52 7.70 -17.27 4.98
C PRO A 52 6.46 -16.80 4.23
N GLU A 53 5.59 -17.72 3.86
CA GLU A 53 4.30 -17.38 3.30
C GLU A 53 3.48 -16.69 4.39
N VAL A 54 3.13 -15.43 4.16
CA VAL A 54 2.23 -14.69 5.04
C VAL A 54 0.81 -15.13 4.65
N LYS A 55 0.18 -15.92 5.52
CA LYS A 55 -1.21 -16.32 5.33
C LYS A 55 -2.12 -15.10 5.45
N PHE A 56 -3.05 -15.02 4.51
CA PHE A 56 -4.13 -14.06 4.59
C PHE A 56 -5.22 -14.62 5.52
N GLU A 57 -5.24 -14.17 6.75
CA GLU A 57 -6.20 -14.61 7.78
C GLU A 57 -6.96 -13.37 8.31
N PRO A 58 -7.98 -12.89 7.58
CA PRO A 58 -8.75 -11.72 8.00
C PRO A 58 -9.57 -12.03 9.25
N THR A 59 -9.67 -11.06 10.14
CA THR A 59 -10.52 -11.11 11.34
C THR A 59 -11.88 -10.44 11.12
N ASN A 60 -12.00 -9.60 10.09
CA ASN A 60 -13.25 -8.97 9.70
C ASN A 60 -13.89 -9.79 8.56
N GLU A 61 -15.02 -10.44 8.87
CA GLU A 61 -15.81 -11.17 7.90
C GLU A 61 -16.88 -10.25 7.31
N PRO A 62 -17.24 -10.42 6.01
CA PRO A 62 -18.31 -9.66 5.40
C PRO A 62 -19.67 -10.07 5.98
N ASP A 63 -20.66 -9.19 5.85
CA ASP A 63 -22.05 -9.53 6.14
C ASP A 63 -22.67 -10.47 5.08
N GLU A 64 -23.94 -10.82 5.22
CA GLU A 64 -24.66 -11.70 4.29
C GLU A 64 -24.74 -11.15 2.85
N SER A 65 -24.58 -9.84 2.66
CA SER A 65 -24.52 -9.19 1.33
C SER A 65 -23.12 -9.20 0.73
N GLY A 66 -22.12 -9.65 1.48
CA GLY A 66 -20.71 -9.61 1.12
C GLY A 66 -20.00 -8.28 1.45
N ASN A 67 -20.65 -7.39 2.23
CA ASN A 67 -20.10 -6.09 2.60
C ASN A 67 -19.19 -6.21 3.84
N TYR A 68 -17.97 -5.73 3.75
CA TYR A 68 -17.00 -5.69 4.85
C TYR A 68 -17.20 -4.49 5.80
N ILE A 69 -17.97 -3.48 5.37
CA ILE A 69 -18.18 -2.26 6.16
C ILE A 69 -19.22 -2.52 7.25
N LYS A 70 -18.84 -2.29 8.49
CA LYS A 70 -19.72 -2.39 9.65
C LYS A 70 -20.55 -1.11 9.78
N ASN A 71 -21.79 -1.25 10.30
CA ASN A 71 -22.76 -0.17 10.36
C ASN A 71 -22.83 0.65 9.07
N SER A 72 -22.86 -0.04 7.97
CA SER A 72 -22.74 0.52 6.60
C SER A 72 -23.91 1.42 6.19
N THR A 73 -25.06 1.24 6.86
CA THR A 73 -26.28 2.03 6.68
C THR A 73 -26.47 3.11 7.74
N PHE A 74 -25.52 3.23 8.69
CA PHE A 74 -25.60 4.15 9.81
C PHE A 74 -26.88 4.00 10.64
N ALA A 75 -27.36 2.76 10.82
CA ALA A 75 -28.56 2.45 11.57
C ALA A 75 -28.33 2.49 13.09
N GLU A 76 -27.11 2.32 13.54
CA GLU A 76 -26.74 2.26 14.93
C GLU A 76 -25.90 3.49 15.32
N ALA A 77 -26.15 4.04 16.51
CA ALA A 77 -25.34 5.11 17.05
C ALA A 77 -23.98 4.55 17.50
N GLU A 78 -22.89 5.28 17.25
CA GLU A 78 -21.52 4.89 17.61
C GLU A 78 -20.76 6.04 18.25
N ASP A 79 -19.73 5.69 19.03
CA ASP A 79 -18.68 6.62 19.42
C ASP A 79 -17.68 6.78 18.25
N LEU A 80 -17.73 7.90 17.56
CA LEU A 80 -16.89 8.20 16.41
C LEU A 80 -15.46 8.60 16.79
N THR A 81 -15.08 8.53 18.07
CA THR A 81 -13.73 8.87 18.56
C THR A 81 -12.84 7.64 18.73
N ASP A 82 -13.42 6.45 18.76
CA ASP A 82 -12.71 5.18 18.89
C ASP A 82 -12.52 4.46 17.54
N ASP A 83 -11.91 3.29 17.56
CA ASP A 83 -11.61 2.48 16.36
C ASP A 83 -12.55 1.25 16.26
N THR A 84 -13.72 1.26 16.91
CA THR A 84 -14.63 0.10 16.90
C THR A 84 -15.16 -0.20 15.49
N ASN A 85 -15.78 0.79 14.83
CA ASN A 85 -16.16 0.73 13.42
C ASN A 85 -15.76 2.03 12.74
N TRP A 86 -16.63 3.05 12.76
CA TRP A 86 -16.34 4.34 12.15
C TRP A 86 -15.56 5.25 13.10
N LYS A 87 -14.52 5.87 12.59
CA LYS A 87 -13.76 6.90 13.29
C LYS A 87 -13.79 8.20 12.52
N PHE A 88 -14.08 9.29 13.25
CA PHE A 88 -14.01 10.65 12.70
C PHE A 88 -12.77 11.37 13.24
N ILE A 89 -12.01 11.98 12.34
CA ILE A 89 -10.71 12.57 12.65
C ILE A 89 -10.64 13.98 12.07
N THR A 90 -10.15 14.93 12.87
CA THR A 90 -9.78 16.28 12.41
C THR A 90 -8.33 16.57 12.75
N ALA A 91 -7.62 17.24 11.85
CA ALA A 91 -6.19 17.57 11.98
C ALA A 91 -5.84 18.79 11.12
N LEU A 92 -4.66 19.35 11.31
CA LEU A 92 -4.08 20.38 10.44
C LEU A 92 -5.07 21.53 10.11
N ASP A 93 -5.55 22.18 11.17
CA ASP A 93 -6.56 23.24 11.14
C ASP A 93 -7.95 22.82 10.64
N GLY A 94 -8.18 21.53 10.39
CA GLY A 94 -9.52 21.01 10.13
C GLY A 94 -10.41 21.12 11.38
N ALA A 95 -11.59 21.68 11.22
CA ALA A 95 -12.62 21.78 12.27
C ALA A 95 -13.96 21.32 11.68
N ALA A 96 -14.50 20.24 12.21
CA ALA A 96 -15.75 19.65 11.75
C ALA A 96 -16.34 18.78 12.86
N THR A 97 -17.63 18.49 12.77
CA THR A 97 -18.33 17.53 13.62
C THR A 97 -18.97 16.45 12.77
N ALA A 98 -19.13 15.27 13.32
CA ALA A 98 -19.83 14.16 12.68
C ALA A 98 -20.86 13.57 13.65
N GLU A 99 -22.01 13.21 13.14
CA GLU A 99 -23.07 12.53 13.89
C GLU A 99 -23.79 11.50 13.03
N ILE A 100 -24.20 10.39 13.61
CA ILE A 100 -25.10 9.43 12.99
C ILE A 100 -26.54 9.87 13.30
N LYS A 101 -27.30 10.16 12.22
CA LYS A 101 -28.67 10.64 12.34
C LYS A 101 -29.49 10.21 11.13
N ASP A 102 -30.72 9.73 11.37
CA ASP A 102 -31.66 9.33 10.32
C ASP A 102 -31.04 8.36 9.30
N ASN A 103 -30.37 7.33 9.77
CA ASN A 103 -29.63 6.34 8.97
C ASN A 103 -28.61 6.99 7.99
N SER A 104 -27.94 8.01 8.48
CA SER A 104 -26.94 8.76 7.70
C SER A 104 -25.80 9.20 8.60
N MET A 105 -24.61 9.28 8.03
CA MET A 105 -23.49 10.02 8.61
C MET A 105 -23.58 11.46 8.15
N VAL A 106 -23.77 12.38 9.07
CA VAL A 106 -23.86 13.83 8.81
C VAL A 106 -22.58 14.49 9.30
N ILE A 107 -21.85 15.12 8.38
CA ILE A 107 -20.59 15.80 8.69
C ILE A 107 -20.77 17.27 8.43
N LYS A 108 -20.54 18.11 9.44
CA LYS A 108 -20.62 19.56 9.37
C LYS A 108 -19.21 20.14 9.43
N THR A 109 -18.77 20.78 8.35
CA THR A 109 -17.43 21.33 8.22
C THR A 109 -17.44 22.83 8.56
N GLU A 110 -16.75 23.22 9.63
CA GLU A 110 -16.53 24.63 10.01
C GLU A 110 -15.28 25.20 9.34
N ASN A 111 -14.22 24.39 9.28
CA ASN A 111 -12.98 24.72 8.58
C ASN A 111 -12.46 23.44 7.91
N ALA A 112 -12.24 23.51 6.60
CA ALA A 112 -11.78 22.36 5.83
C ALA A 112 -10.30 21.99 6.06
N GLY A 113 -9.54 22.84 6.76
CA GLY A 113 -8.11 22.63 6.98
C GLY A 113 -7.27 22.83 5.72
N THR A 114 -6.02 22.36 5.76
CA THR A 114 -5.00 22.66 4.74
C THR A 114 -4.72 21.53 3.76
N VAL A 115 -5.13 20.31 4.10
CA VAL A 115 -4.93 19.10 3.26
C VAL A 115 -6.22 18.27 3.22
N ASP A 116 -6.31 17.34 2.29
CA ASP A 116 -7.52 16.50 2.10
C ASP A 116 -7.87 15.68 3.35
N TYR A 117 -6.89 15.17 4.08
CA TYR A 117 -7.08 14.43 5.33
C TYR A 117 -7.22 15.31 6.59
N SER A 118 -7.38 16.63 6.45
CA SER A 118 -7.68 17.50 7.59
C SER A 118 -9.05 17.23 8.22
N VAL A 119 -9.99 16.66 7.46
CA VAL A 119 -11.28 16.17 7.92
C VAL A 119 -11.51 14.80 7.30
N GLN A 120 -11.58 13.75 8.12
CA GLN A 120 -11.71 12.36 7.65
C GLN A 120 -12.81 11.60 8.39
N LEU A 121 -13.52 10.75 7.64
CA LEU A 121 -14.28 9.62 8.18
C LEU A 121 -13.63 8.34 7.68
N VAL A 122 -13.31 7.42 8.57
CA VAL A 122 -12.56 6.22 8.20
C VAL A 122 -13.15 4.96 8.85
N GLN A 123 -12.97 3.83 8.18
CA GLN A 123 -13.18 2.51 8.79
C GLN A 123 -11.98 1.62 8.47
N ALA A 124 -11.31 1.11 9.49
CA ALA A 124 -10.15 0.24 9.42
C ALA A 124 -10.53 -1.26 9.42
N ASN A 125 -9.52 -2.12 9.42
CA ASN A 125 -9.66 -3.58 9.44
C ASN A 125 -10.47 -4.15 8.28
N VAL A 126 -10.46 -3.51 7.12
CA VAL A 126 -11.08 -4.02 5.90
C VAL A 126 -10.05 -4.90 5.17
N PRO A 127 -10.31 -6.21 5.00
CA PRO A 127 -9.34 -7.12 4.39
C PRO A 127 -9.38 -7.02 2.86
N PHE A 128 -8.19 -7.02 2.25
CA PHE A 128 -8.00 -7.02 0.81
C PHE A 128 -7.03 -8.12 0.40
N GLU A 129 -7.51 -9.05 -0.40
CA GLU A 129 -6.76 -10.19 -0.92
C GLU A 129 -6.09 -9.83 -2.26
N LYS A 130 -4.79 -10.10 -2.40
CA LYS A 130 -4.05 -9.85 -3.65
C LYS A 130 -4.70 -10.57 -4.82
N GLY A 131 -4.91 -9.87 -5.91
CA GLY A 131 -5.51 -10.38 -7.14
C GLY A 131 -7.04 -10.34 -7.16
N ALA A 132 -7.70 -10.22 -6.01
CA ALA A 132 -9.16 -10.08 -5.96
C ALA A 132 -9.63 -8.71 -6.46
N THR A 133 -10.84 -8.67 -6.99
CA THR A 133 -11.52 -7.43 -7.40
C THR A 133 -12.48 -6.99 -6.31
N TYR A 134 -12.45 -5.71 -5.99
CA TYR A 134 -13.32 -5.08 -5.01
C TYR A 134 -14.12 -3.96 -5.62
N GLU A 135 -15.34 -3.77 -5.11
CA GLU A 135 -16.18 -2.61 -5.35
C GLU A 135 -16.24 -1.76 -4.09
N VAL A 136 -16.08 -0.46 -4.27
CA VAL A 136 -16.38 0.57 -3.25
C VAL A 136 -17.54 1.39 -3.76
N SER A 137 -18.63 1.46 -3.01
CA SER A 137 -19.78 2.29 -3.35
C SER A 137 -20.43 2.93 -2.13
N PHE A 138 -21.14 4.03 -2.34
CA PHE A 138 -21.83 4.79 -1.30
C PHE A 138 -22.81 5.78 -1.94
N ASP A 139 -23.75 6.27 -1.13
CA ASP A 139 -24.60 7.37 -1.51
C ASP A 139 -24.17 8.64 -0.77
N ALA A 140 -24.10 9.76 -1.47
CA ALA A 140 -23.65 11.02 -0.89
C ALA A 140 -24.35 12.24 -1.49
N LYS A 141 -24.50 13.28 -0.65
CA LYS A 141 -24.86 14.66 -1.05
C LYS A 141 -24.10 15.67 -0.19
N ALA A 142 -24.12 16.91 -0.58
CA ALA A 142 -23.64 18.00 0.26
C ALA A 142 -24.64 19.17 0.26
N SER A 143 -24.51 20.10 1.23
CA SER A 143 -25.35 21.29 1.30
C SER A 143 -25.07 22.30 0.17
N GLU A 144 -23.90 22.18 -0.47
CA GLU A 144 -23.46 22.95 -1.64
C GLU A 144 -22.58 22.08 -2.54
N ASN A 145 -22.33 22.54 -3.78
CA ASN A 145 -21.46 21.79 -4.68
C ASN A 145 -20.02 21.76 -4.14
N ARG A 146 -19.50 20.57 -3.92
CA ARG A 146 -18.11 20.36 -3.46
C ARG A 146 -17.59 18.99 -3.89
N LYS A 147 -16.31 18.77 -3.64
CA LYS A 147 -15.65 17.46 -3.84
C LYS A 147 -15.25 16.85 -2.51
N MET A 148 -14.96 15.59 -2.53
CA MET A 148 -14.19 14.87 -1.50
C MET A 148 -13.32 13.83 -2.19
N ASN A 149 -12.31 13.32 -1.49
CA ASN A 149 -11.51 12.20 -1.95
C ASN A 149 -11.95 10.92 -1.22
N VAL A 150 -12.13 9.84 -1.96
CA VAL A 150 -12.42 8.52 -1.39
C VAL A 150 -11.33 7.57 -1.80
N ASP A 151 -10.76 6.87 -0.83
CA ASP A 151 -9.60 6.03 -1.04
C ASP A 151 -9.64 4.77 -0.17
N VAL A 152 -8.91 3.76 -0.58
CA VAL A 152 -8.58 2.59 0.24
C VAL A 152 -7.08 2.59 0.45
N LYS A 153 -6.67 2.68 1.70
CA LYS A 153 -5.25 2.82 2.08
C LYS A 153 -4.78 1.76 3.04
N ALA A 154 -3.47 1.65 3.14
CA ALA A 154 -2.75 0.73 4.00
C ALA A 154 -2.09 1.48 5.17
N PRO A 155 -2.72 1.62 6.35
CA PRO A 155 -2.14 2.32 7.49
C PRO A 155 -0.76 1.78 7.88
N ASP A 156 -0.59 0.46 7.89
CA ASP A 156 0.63 -0.22 8.30
C ASP A 156 1.73 -0.22 7.22
N ARG A 157 1.42 0.30 6.02
CA ARG A 157 2.33 0.33 4.86
C ARG A 157 2.55 1.75 4.33
N GLY A 158 2.63 2.71 5.26
CA GLY A 158 2.89 4.11 4.92
C GLY A 158 1.74 4.80 4.18
N TYR A 159 0.51 4.34 4.40
CA TYR A 159 -0.70 4.89 3.76
C TYR A 159 -0.69 4.82 2.22
N GLN A 160 -0.01 3.83 1.63
CA GLN A 160 -0.13 3.62 0.19
C GLN A 160 -1.58 3.35 -0.19
N SER A 161 -1.99 3.87 -1.34
CA SER A 161 -3.33 3.65 -1.87
C SER A 161 -3.42 2.32 -2.63
N TYR A 162 -4.51 1.57 -2.45
CA TYR A 162 -4.79 0.33 -3.17
C TYR A 162 -5.64 0.55 -4.42
N MET A 163 -6.28 1.69 -4.53
CA MET A 163 -7.10 2.06 -5.67
C MET A 163 -6.73 3.45 -6.19
N LYS A 164 -7.17 3.77 -7.40
CA LYS A 164 -7.15 5.15 -7.86
C LYS A 164 -8.17 5.94 -7.05
N THR A 165 -7.74 7.03 -6.42
CA THR A 165 -8.61 7.92 -5.64
C THR A 165 -9.86 8.29 -6.44
N LEU A 166 -11.03 8.01 -5.90
CA LEU A 166 -12.31 8.45 -6.43
C LEU A 166 -12.58 9.87 -5.93
N VAL A 167 -12.91 10.77 -6.85
CA VAL A 167 -13.18 12.18 -6.52
C VAL A 167 -14.61 12.55 -6.97
N PRO A 168 -15.63 12.17 -6.17
CA PRO A 168 -17.01 12.49 -6.50
C PRO A 168 -17.28 14.00 -6.42
N GLU A 169 -18.10 14.47 -7.36
CA GLU A 169 -18.67 15.82 -7.32
C GLU A 169 -20.03 15.76 -6.63
N LEU A 170 -20.07 16.22 -5.39
CA LEU A 170 -21.27 16.24 -4.56
C LEU A 170 -22.13 17.45 -4.91
N THR A 171 -23.44 17.26 -4.89
CA THR A 171 -24.45 18.29 -5.08
C THR A 171 -25.46 18.23 -3.95
N THR A 172 -26.48 19.07 -3.97
CA THR A 172 -27.58 19.03 -2.98
C THR A 172 -28.51 17.81 -3.14
N GLU A 173 -28.38 17.09 -4.25
CA GLU A 173 -29.13 15.87 -4.50
C GLU A 173 -28.29 14.66 -4.07
N MET A 174 -28.93 13.69 -3.40
CA MET A 174 -28.32 12.40 -3.06
C MET A 174 -28.02 11.64 -4.35
N LYS A 175 -26.76 11.20 -4.52
CA LYS A 175 -26.30 10.42 -5.69
C LYS A 175 -25.54 9.20 -5.23
N HIS A 176 -25.64 8.15 -6.02
CA HIS A 176 -24.84 6.95 -5.89
C HIS A 176 -23.50 7.10 -6.61
N PHE A 177 -22.43 6.72 -5.92
CA PHE A 177 -21.07 6.69 -6.46
C PHE A 177 -20.49 5.29 -6.29
N SER A 178 -19.79 4.79 -7.30
CA SER A 178 -19.10 3.51 -7.22
C SER A 178 -17.82 3.50 -8.03
N THR A 179 -16.91 2.63 -7.63
CA THR A 179 -15.69 2.30 -8.37
C THR A 179 -15.28 0.87 -8.09
N GLN A 180 -14.51 0.28 -9.00
CA GLN A 180 -13.92 -1.04 -8.81
C GLN A 180 -12.41 -0.97 -8.97
N PHE A 181 -11.71 -1.84 -8.25
CA PHE A 181 -10.28 -1.99 -8.39
C PHE A 181 -9.84 -3.44 -8.14
N VAL A 182 -8.72 -3.82 -8.74
CA VAL A 182 -8.03 -5.07 -8.45
C VAL A 182 -6.95 -4.79 -7.41
N MET A 183 -6.91 -5.56 -6.33
CA MET A 183 -5.87 -5.45 -5.31
C MET A 183 -4.54 -5.95 -5.87
N LYS A 184 -3.68 -5.03 -6.32
CA LYS A 184 -2.38 -5.35 -6.92
C LYS A 184 -1.27 -5.53 -5.89
N ALA A 185 -1.40 -4.92 -4.71
CA ALA A 185 -0.45 -5.08 -3.61
C ALA A 185 -0.61 -6.44 -2.92
N ASP A 186 0.37 -6.82 -2.10
CA ASP A 186 0.25 -8.00 -1.25
C ASP A 186 -0.97 -7.90 -0.33
N SER A 187 -1.61 -9.05 -0.07
CA SER A 187 -2.81 -9.13 0.77
C SER A 187 -2.64 -8.39 2.09
N ASP A 188 -3.68 -7.68 2.50
CA ASP A 188 -3.70 -6.86 3.71
C ASP A 188 -4.97 -7.14 4.50
N VAL A 189 -4.83 -7.44 5.79
CA VAL A 189 -5.96 -7.66 6.70
C VAL A 189 -6.43 -6.38 7.38
N ASN A 190 -5.65 -5.30 7.26
CA ASN A 190 -5.87 -4.02 7.93
C ASN A 190 -5.97 -2.85 6.96
N GLY A 191 -6.57 -3.08 5.79
CA GLY A 191 -6.88 -1.97 4.90
C GLY A 191 -7.89 -0.99 5.51
N ARG A 192 -7.92 0.24 5.04
CA ARG A 192 -8.76 1.31 5.58
C ARG A 192 -9.48 2.06 4.46
N LEU A 193 -10.82 2.07 4.52
CA LEU A 193 -11.62 2.98 3.71
C LEU A 193 -11.54 4.39 4.30
N GLU A 194 -11.31 5.39 3.46
CA GLU A 194 -11.21 6.80 3.85
C GLU A 194 -12.09 7.69 3.00
N PHE A 195 -12.89 8.52 3.66
CA PHE A 195 -13.54 9.69 3.09
C PHE A 195 -12.77 10.93 3.58
N ASN A 196 -12.03 11.56 2.67
CA ASN A 196 -11.19 12.71 2.94
C ASN A 196 -11.88 13.97 2.42
N MET A 197 -12.28 14.85 3.32
CA MET A 197 -13.17 16.00 3.05
C MET A 197 -12.47 17.34 3.30
N GLY A 198 -11.22 17.29 3.75
CA GLY A 198 -10.42 18.49 3.99
C GLY A 198 -10.02 19.19 2.69
N ASN A 199 -9.68 20.48 2.80
CA ASN A 199 -9.24 21.33 1.70
C ASN A 199 -10.14 21.29 0.44
N ALA A 200 -11.44 21.01 0.63
CA ALA A 200 -12.38 20.78 -0.47
C ALA A 200 -13.74 21.49 -0.29
N GLY A 201 -13.76 22.60 0.44
CA GLY A 201 -14.96 23.38 0.74
C GLY A 201 -15.54 23.10 2.12
N SER A 202 -16.53 23.88 2.53
CA SER A 202 -17.13 23.88 3.88
C SER A 202 -18.57 23.38 3.93
N GLY A 203 -19.16 22.99 2.81
CA GLY A 203 -20.53 22.48 2.78
C GLY A 203 -20.67 21.18 3.57
N ASP A 204 -21.77 21.03 4.29
CA ASP A 204 -22.10 19.81 5.03
C ASP A 204 -22.23 18.62 4.09
N ILE A 205 -21.76 17.45 4.54
CA ILE A 205 -21.85 16.20 3.76
C ILE A 205 -22.76 15.22 4.48
N VAL A 206 -23.56 14.50 3.70
CA VAL A 206 -24.38 13.37 4.16
C VAL A 206 -23.97 12.12 3.39
N LEU A 207 -23.60 11.06 4.11
CA LEU A 207 -23.26 9.75 3.55
C LEU A 207 -24.27 8.70 3.98
N GLN A 208 -24.57 7.76 3.08
CA GLN A 208 -25.42 6.60 3.30
C GLN A 208 -24.89 5.38 2.54
N ASN A 209 -25.34 4.19 2.93
CA ASN A 209 -25.19 2.94 2.17
C ASN A 209 -23.76 2.66 1.68
N VAL A 210 -22.79 2.69 2.61
CA VAL A 210 -21.39 2.47 2.29
C VAL A 210 -21.11 0.99 2.10
N VAL A 211 -20.49 0.62 0.99
CA VAL A 211 -20.17 -0.76 0.64
C VAL A 211 -18.71 -0.88 0.23
N VAL A 212 -18.06 -1.88 0.78
CA VAL A 212 -16.81 -2.46 0.25
C VAL A 212 -17.00 -3.96 0.19
N LYS A 213 -17.03 -4.52 -1.01
CA LYS A 213 -17.20 -5.97 -1.18
C LYS A 213 -16.28 -6.53 -2.25
N LYS A 214 -15.89 -7.79 -2.06
CA LYS A 214 -15.18 -8.56 -3.07
C LYS A 214 -16.17 -8.99 -4.15
N THR A 215 -15.90 -8.63 -5.40
CA THR A 215 -16.75 -8.93 -6.55
C THR A 215 -16.19 -10.05 -7.43
N ALA A 216 -14.88 -10.32 -7.33
CA ALA A 216 -14.25 -11.48 -7.95
C ALA A 216 -13.08 -11.97 -7.10
N ASP A 217 -12.90 -13.30 -7.06
CA ASP A 217 -11.74 -13.93 -6.47
C ASP A 217 -10.48 -13.69 -7.32
N PRO A 218 -9.27 -13.85 -6.74
CA PRO A 218 -8.05 -13.83 -7.52
C PRO A 218 -8.11 -14.85 -8.66
N ASP A 219 -7.73 -14.43 -9.86
CA ASP A 219 -7.55 -15.37 -10.96
C ASP A 219 -6.29 -16.22 -10.69
N PRO A 220 -6.40 -17.52 -10.47
CA PRO A 220 -5.25 -18.38 -10.19
C PRO A 220 -4.27 -18.45 -11.37
N ASN A 221 -4.68 -18.02 -12.56
CA ASN A 221 -3.85 -17.97 -13.76
C ASN A 221 -3.36 -16.55 -14.07
N ALA A 222 -3.73 -15.56 -13.25
CA ALA A 222 -3.27 -14.19 -13.45
C ALA A 222 -1.74 -14.14 -13.33
N LYS A 223 -1.10 -13.72 -14.39
CA LYS A 223 0.33 -13.41 -14.38
C LYS A 223 0.55 -12.04 -13.75
N GLU A 224 1.56 -11.92 -12.89
CA GLU A 224 1.96 -10.61 -12.39
C GLU A 224 2.34 -9.70 -13.56
N GLU A 225 1.65 -8.55 -13.67
CA GLU A 225 2.07 -7.51 -14.62
C GLU A 225 3.46 -7.01 -14.24
N LYS A 226 4.46 -7.37 -15.02
CA LYS A 226 5.80 -6.82 -14.86
C LYS A 226 5.79 -5.35 -15.25
N THR A 227 6.51 -4.54 -14.50
CA THR A 227 6.67 -3.10 -14.73
C THR A 227 8.12 -2.79 -15.05
N ILE A 228 8.39 -1.63 -15.65
CA ILE A 228 9.77 -1.17 -15.83
C ILE A 228 10.37 -0.89 -14.44
N LEU A 229 11.50 -1.50 -14.14
CA LEU A 229 12.22 -1.32 -12.87
C LEU A 229 12.70 0.14 -12.70
N ALA A 230 12.98 0.54 -11.47
CA ALA A 230 13.42 1.91 -11.16
C ALA A 230 14.71 2.34 -11.90
N ASN A 231 15.55 1.38 -12.29
CA ASN A 231 16.75 1.60 -13.09
C ASN A 231 16.48 1.64 -14.61
N GLY A 232 15.21 1.56 -15.03
CA GLY A 232 14.80 1.55 -16.44
C GLY A 232 14.86 0.17 -17.09
N SER A 233 15.28 -0.89 -16.41
CA SER A 233 15.32 -2.25 -16.98
C SER A 233 13.92 -2.87 -17.05
N CYS A 234 13.66 -3.60 -18.13
CA CYS A 234 12.51 -4.51 -18.24
C CYS A 234 12.86 -5.95 -17.82
N ILE A 235 14.15 -6.26 -17.62
CA ILE A 235 14.64 -7.57 -17.19
C ILE A 235 14.71 -7.60 -15.68
N TYR A 236 14.02 -8.55 -15.09
CA TYR A 236 14.03 -8.82 -13.64
C TYR A 236 15.21 -9.72 -13.29
N ASN A 237 15.81 -9.48 -12.14
CA ASN A 237 16.96 -10.28 -11.69
C ASN A 237 18.06 -10.49 -12.74
N GLY A 238 18.36 -9.46 -13.53
CA GLY A 238 19.38 -9.52 -14.58
C GLY A 238 20.80 -9.73 -14.05
N SER A 239 21.03 -9.46 -12.78
CA SER A 239 22.30 -9.69 -12.07
C SER A 239 22.30 -10.95 -11.20
N PHE A 240 21.29 -11.81 -11.28
CA PHE A 240 21.17 -13.08 -10.57
C PHE A 240 21.30 -12.95 -9.04
N GLN A 241 20.53 -12.01 -8.44
CA GLN A 241 20.56 -11.76 -7.00
C GLN A 241 19.39 -12.40 -6.25
N GLU A 242 18.30 -12.72 -6.94
CA GLU A 242 17.00 -13.02 -6.34
C GLU A 242 16.52 -14.45 -6.59
N GLY A 243 15.70 -14.95 -5.66
CA GLY A 243 15.03 -16.23 -5.77
C GLY A 243 15.88 -17.44 -5.37
N ILE A 244 15.26 -18.61 -5.46
CA ILE A 244 15.94 -19.90 -5.15
C ILE A 244 17.09 -20.09 -6.16
N ASN A 245 18.26 -20.43 -5.66
CA ASN A 245 19.50 -20.57 -6.44
C ASN A 245 19.82 -19.32 -7.29
N HIS A 246 19.34 -18.14 -6.88
CA HIS A 246 19.51 -16.87 -7.59
C HIS A 246 18.88 -16.81 -8.98
N LEU A 247 17.96 -17.71 -9.29
CA LEU A 247 17.27 -17.85 -10.57
C LEU A 247 15.85 -17.29 -10.58
N GLY A 248 15.45 -16.50 -9.58
CA GLY A 248 14.15 -15.85 -9.54
C GLY A 248 13.85 -15.11 -10.85
N TYR A 249 12.61 -15.23 -11.36
CA TYR A 249 12.15 -14.66 -12.63
C TYR A 249 12.69 -15.31 -13.92
N TRP A 250 13.61 -16.26 -13.82
CA TRP A 250 14.16 -16.95 -14.99
C TRP A 250 13.53 -18.34 -15.16
N ASP A 251 12.98 -18.59 -16.34
CA ASP A 251 12.52 -19.90 -16.79
C ASP A 251 13.67 -20.64 -17.44
N ILE A 252 13.87 -21.90 -17.04
CA ILE A 252 14.96 -22.74 -17.50
C ILE A 252 14.40 -23.94 -18.27
N THR A 253 14.88 -24.18 -19.47
CA THR A 253 14.45 -25.31 -20.31
C THR A 253 15.69 -26.03 -20.88
N PRO A 254 15.76 -27.39 -20.76
CA PRO A 254 14.80 -28.26 -20.10
C PRO A 254 14.81 -28.11 -18.58
N GLU A 255 13.69 -28.44 -17.95
CA GLU A 255 13.62 -28.49 -16.48
C GLU A 255 14.69 -29.44 -15.92
N GLY A 256 15.35 -29.02 -14.85
CA GLY A 256 16.45 -29.80 -14.26
C GLY A 256 17.77 -29.71 -15.06
N ALA A 257 17.89 -28.77 -16.00
CA ALA A 257 19.19 -28.50 -16.65
C ALA A 257 20.28 -28.21 -15.62
N ASP A 258 21.47 -28.69 -15.91
CA ASP A 258 22.65 -28.42 -15.05
C ASP A 258 23.13 -26.98 -15.27
N ILE A 259 22.54 -26.09 -14.50
CA ILE A 259 22.92 -24.69 -14.45
C ILE A 259 23.13 -24.24 -13.00
N LYS A 260 24.03 -23.31 -12.81
CA LYS A 260 24.33 -22.74 -11.50
C LYS A 260 24.63 -21.26 -11.63
N VAL A 261 24.31 -20.51 -10.59
CA VAL A 261 24.80 -19.15 -10.43
C VAL A 261 26.02 -19.18 -9.54
N THR A 262 27.11 -18.55 -10.00
CA THR A 262 28.41 -18.49 -9.31
C THR A 262 28.85 -17.04 -9.13
N GLY A 263 29.73 -16.80 -8.18
CA GLY A 263 30.25 -15.47 -7.88
C GLY A 263 29.61 -14.83 -6.67
N LEU A 264 30.14 -13.70 -6.24
CA LEU A 264 29.61 -12.88 -5.16
C LEU A 264 28.61 -11.85 -5.70
N SER A 265 27.95 -11.13 -4.82
CA SER A 265 26.87 -10.18 -5.14
C SER A 265 27.22 -9.11 -6.17
N ASP A 266 28.50 -8.79 -6.35
CA ASP A 266 29.00 -7.80 -7.30
C ASP A 266 29.43 -8.41 -8.65
N GLY A 267 29.40 -9.74 -8.80
CA GLY A 267 29.85 -10.43 -10.00
C GLY A 267 29.19 -11.79 -10.20
N ARG A 268 27.93 -11.97 -9.79
CA ARG A 268 27.18 -13.20 -10.03
C ARG A 268 26.97 -13.40 -11.54
N ARG A 269 27.08 -14.64 -11.95
CA ARG A 269 26.89 -15.08 -13.34
C ARG A 269 26.24 -16.45 -13.39
N LEU A 270 25.39 -16.66 -14.38
CA LEU A 270 24.84 -17.96 -14.69
C LEU A 270 25.87 -18.76 -15.49
N VAL A 271 26.07 -20.00 -15.10
CA VAL A 271 26.98 -20.95 -15.78
C VAL A 271 26.21 -22.19 -16.16
N THR A 272 26.37 -22.66 -17.40
CA THR A 272 25.87 -23.95 -17.88
C THR A 272 27.02 -24.75 -18.48
N GLU A 273 27.05 -26.06 -18.28
CA GLU A 273 28.09 -26.94 -18.77
C GLU A 273 27.52 -27.97 -19.78
N GLY A 274 28.01 -27.94 -20.99
CA GLY A 274 27.98 -29.03 -21.97
C GLY A 274 26.65 -29.40 -22.61
N LYS A 275 25.54 -28.67 -22.41
CA LYS A 275 24.24 -28.95 -23.02
C LYS A 275 23.53 -27.70 -23.50
N SER A 276 22.64 -27.85 -24.48
CA SER A 276 21.76 -26.77 -24.89
C SER A 276 20.77 -26.43 -23.78
N VAL A 277 20.82 -25.23 -23.28
CA VAL A 277 19.92 -24.69 -22.26
C VAL A 277 19.33 -23.39 -22.75
N THR A 278 18.04 -23.22 -22.58
CA THR A 278 17.35 -21.94 -22.80
C THR A 278 17.02 -21.32 -21.46
N ILE A 279 17.38 -20.05 -21.30
CA ILE A 279 16.93 -19.20 -20.21
C ILE A 279 16.03 -18.11 -20.77
N SER A 280 14.88 -17.87 -20.15
CA SER A 280 13.91 -16.91 -20.66
C SER A 280 13.18 -16.16 -19.56
N GLN A 281 12.65 -15.01 -19.91
CA GLN A 281 11.63 -14.31 -19.12
C GLN A 281 10.48 -13.94 -20.05
N SER A 282 9.26 -14.18 -19.61
CA SER A 282 8.03 -13.81 -20.30
C SER A 282 7.36 -12.58 -19.67
N ASP A 283 6.35 -12.07 -20.34
CA ASP A 283 5.45 -11.00 -19.87
C ASP A 283 6.20 -9.72 -19.44
N LEU A 284 7.25 -9.37 -20.19
CA LEU A 284 8.03 -8.17 -19.92
C LEU A 284 7.23 -6.90 -20.27
N ALA A 285 7.49 -5.80 -19.54
CA ALA A 285 6.79 -4.53 -19.65
C ALA A 285 7.15 -3.73 -20.94
N PHE A 286 7.05 -4.37 -22.10
CA PHE A 286 7.28 -3.70 -23.37
C PHE A 286 6.05 -2.91 -23.83
N LYS A 287 6.28 -1.71 -24.35
CA LYS A 287 5.24 -0.85 -24.93
C LYS A 287 5.43 -0.76 -26.43
N GLU A 288 4.33 -0.89 -27.16
CA GLU A 288 4.31 -0.70 -28.62
C GLU A 288 4.89 0.66 -29.02
N GLY A 289 5.65 0.70 -30.10
CA GLY A 289 6.26 1.93 -30.62
C GLY A 289 7.46 2.47 -29.84
N THR A 290 7.90 1.76 -28.77
CA THR A 290 9.06 2.16 -27.96
C THR A 290 10.31 1.38 -28.41
N ALA A 291 11.43 2.08 -28.60
CA ALA A 291 12.71 1.45 -28.87
C ALA A 291 13.34 0.96 -27.55
N TYR A 292 13.85 -0.26 -27.55
CA TYR A 292 14.55 -0.87 -26.42
C TYR A 292 15.96 -1.28 -26.83
N ALA A 293 16.90 -1.19 -25.90
CA ALA A 293 18.25 -1.72 -26.06
C ALA A 293 18.40 -2.97 -25.18
N LEU A 294 18.92 -4.06 -25.76
CA LEU A 294 19.32 -5.26 -25.02
C LEU A 294 20.84 -5.29 -24.93
N SER A 295 21.37 -5.46 -23.72
CA SER A 295 22.79 -5.68 -23.49
C SER A 295 22.99 -6.82 -22.49
N PHE A 296 24.03 -7.60 -22.70
CA PHE A 296 24.45 -8.68 -21.81
C PHE A 296 25.93 -9.01 -22.05
N ASP A 297 26.58 -9.54 -21.04
CA ASP A 297 27.92 -10.07 -21.15
C ASP A 297 27.86 -11.60 -21.17
N ALA A 298 28.56 -12.22 -22.13
CA ALA A 298 28.67 -13.67 -22.23
C ALA A 298 30.05 -14.06 -22.67
N TYR A 299 30.55 -15.20 -22.17
CA TYR A 299 31.79 -15.80 -22.62
C TYR A 299 31.70 -17.33 -22.53
N ALA A 300 32.52 -18.03 -23.33
CA ALA A 300 32.62 -19.48 -23.35
C ALA A 300 34.09 -19.95 -23.08
#